data_b45739a69a2273a5849f50c7c2723fb9
#
_entry.id   b45739a69a2273a5849f50c7c2723fb9
#
_cell.length_a   1.000
_cell.length_b   1.000
_cell.length_c   1.000
_cell.angle_alpha   90.00
_cell.angle_beta   90.00
_cell.angle_gamma   90.00
#
_symmetry.space_group_name_H-M   'P 1'
#
loop_
_entity.id
_entity.type
_entity.pdbx_description
1 polymer ?
#
loop_
_entity_poly.entity_id
_entity_poly.type
_entity_poly.pdbx_seq_one_letter_code
_entity_poly.pdbx_strand_id
1 'polypeptide(L)'
;MALTPVISVDQEKCVNCHRCIAVCPVKLCNDGSKDYVTIRHELCIGCGKCIESCVHGARRGIDDFELFMQNVKNENVLAIVAPAVAVSFRGKDKQLISWLKSIGVEAVFDVSFGAELTTKTYVEHIKKNNPRLVIAQPCPAIVSYCELYQPELLEYLAPCDSPMAHTMKMIKKFYPKYENYKIAVISPCYAKKREYEEIKLGDYNISMKNLAEYFSLHDIKLDTFENGTYDNPPAERAVMYSTPGGLMQTAERFVP
;
A
#
# COMPACT_ATOMS: atom_id res chain seq x y z
N MET A 1 12.21 -12.54 -13.10
CA MET A 1 12.84 -11.43 -12.33
C MET A 1 12.63 -11.73 -10.85
N ALA A 2 13.62 -11.49 -9.98
CA ALA A 2 13.42 -11.71 -8.53
C ALA A 2 12.47 -10.64 -8.00
N LEU A 3 11.42 -11.05 -7.27
CA LEU A 3 10.50 -10.10 -6.64
C LEU A 3 11.18 -9.40 -5.47
N THR A 4 10.99 -8.09 -5.36
CA THR A 4 11.51 -7.28 -4.25
C THR A 4 11.04 -7.85 -2.91
N PRO A 5 11.97 -8.11 -1.97
CA PRO A 5 11.63 -8.54 -0.62
C PRO A 5 10.76 -7.50 0.10
N VAL A 6 9.60 -7.93 0.63
CA VAL A 6 8.67 -7.07 1.39
C VAL A 6 8.37 -7.61 2.79
N ILE A 7 8.94 -8.77 3.13
CA ILE A 7 8.80 -9.42 4.44
C ILE A 7 10.16 -9.94 4.88
N SER A 8 10.55 -9.67 6.11
CA SER A 8 11.77 -10.18 6.74
C SER A 8 11.48 -11.16 7.86
N VAL A 9 12.52 -11.87 8.29
CA VAL A 9 12.50 -12.78 9.43
C VAL A 9 13.63 -12.41 10.39
N ASP A 10 13.26 -12.13 11.61
CA ASP A 10 14.19 -12.01 12.74
C ASP A 10 14.50 -13.44 13.22
N GLN A 11 15.74 -13.89 12.97
CA GLN A 11 16.18 -15.25 13.26
C GLN A 11 16.22 -15.54 14.77
N GLU A 12 16.60 -14.55 15.58
CA GLU A 12 16.72 -14.70 17.04
C GLU A 12 15.35 -14.87 17.71
N LYS A 13 14.30 -14.27 17.13
CA LYS A 13 12.91 -14.40 17.62
C LYS A 13 12.14 -15.56 17.04
N CYS A 14 12.65 -16.19 15.99
CA CYS A 14 11.94 -17.25 15.32
C CYS A 14 12.18 -18.59 16.03
N VAL A 15 11.15 -19.16 16.63
CA VAL A 15 11.17 -20.45 17.30
C VAL A 15 10.72 -21.62 16.40
N ASN A 16 10.71 -21.42 15.10
CA ASN A 16 10.32 -22.42 14.08
C ASN A 16 8.95 -23.10 14.34
N CYS A 17 7.95 -22.36 14.83
CA CYS A 17 6.63 -22.91 15.20
C CYS A 17 5.71 -23.18 13.99
N HIS A 18 6.12 -22.88 12.78
CA HIS A 18 5.43 -23.11 11.50
C HIS A 18 4.08 -22.38 11.31
N ARG A 19 3.62 -21.53 12.21
CA ARG A 19 2.35 -20.80 12.04
C ARG A 19 2.31 -19.99 10.74
N CYS A 20 3.44 -19.34 10.38
CA CYS A 20 3.56 -18.58 9.13
C CYS A 20 3.44 -19.47 7.88
N ILE A 21 3.84 -20.74 7.95
CA ILE A 21 3.63 -21.72 6.88
C ILE A 21 2.16 -22.11 6.80
N ALA A 22 1.54 -22.38 7.96
CA ALA A 22 0.13 -22.83 8.02
C ALA A 22 -0.84 -21.80 7.42
N VAL A 23 -0.64 -20.51 7.70
CA VAL A 23 -1.53 -19.42 7.22
C VAL A 23 -1.19 -18.92 5.81
N CYS A 24 -0.05 -19.34 5.25
CA CYS A 24 0.39 -18.86 3.95
C CYS A 24 -0.50 -19.41 2.83
N PRO A 25 -1.14 -18.57 2.01
CA PRO A 25 -2.03 -19.03 0.94
C PRO A 25 -1.28 -19.81 -0.14
N VAL A 26 0.00 -19.51 -0.37
CA VAL A 26 0.83 -20.16 -1.39
C VAL A 26 1.79 -21.22 -0.82
N LYS A 27 2.06 -21.21 0.48
CA LYS A 27 2.89 -22.15 1.27
C LYS A 27 4.34 -22.32 0.81
N LEU A 28 4.57 -22.47 -0.49
CA LEU A 28 5.86 -22.80 -1.11
C LEU A 28 6.98 -21.76 -0.86
N CYS A 29 6.63 -20.54 -0.46
CA CYS A 29 7.62 -19.49 -0.18
C CYS A 29 8.24 -19.58 1.22
N ASN A 30 7.69 -20.38 2.13
CA ASN A 30 8.21 -20.54 3.50
C ASN A 30 8.88 -21.91 3.67
N ASP A 31 10.08 -21.92 4.19
CA ASP A 31 10.86 -23.14 4.44
C ASP A 31 11.25 -23.21 5.92
N GLY A 32 10.72 -24.21 6.63
CA GLY A 32 10.97 -24.49 8.05
C GLY A 32 11.95 -25.64 8.30
N SER A 33 12.74 -26.04 7.32
CA SER A 33 13.69 -27.16 7.43
C SER A 33 14.94 -26.86 8.27
N LYS A 34 15.15 -25.57 8.62
CA LYS A 34 16.27 -25.11 9.45
C LYS A 34 15.78 -24.73 10.85
N ASP A 35 16.64 -24.15 11.67
CA ASP A 35 16.33 -23.70 13.02
C ASP A 35 15.28 -22.57 13.06
N TYR A 36 15.10 -21.85 11.96
CA TYR A 36 14.09 -20.81 11.78
C TYR A 36 13.45 -20.91 10.40
N VAL A 37 12.24 -20.36 10.24
CA VAL A 37 11.52 -20.37 8.95
C VAL A 37 12.06 -19.27 8.04
N THR A 38 12.70 -19.67 6.93
CA THR A 38 13.18 -18.76 5.88
C THR A 38 12.07 -18.39 4.89
N ILE A 39 12.32 -17.37 4.05
CA ILE A 39 11.41 -16.95 2.97
C ILE A 39 12.14 -17.01 1.64
N ARG A 40 11.55 -17.70 0.68
CA ARG A 40 11.92 -17.60 -0.74
C ARG A 40 11.14 -16.44 -1.35
N HIS A 41 11.79 -15.28 -1.51
CA HIS A 41 11.14 -14.03 -1.90
C HIS A 41 10.56 -14.08 -3.30
N GLU A 42 11.17 -14.84 -4.21
CA GLU A 42 10.73 -15.08 -5.57
C GLU A 42 9.38 -15.82 -5.66
N LEU A 43 8.98 -16.51 -4.60
CA LEU A 43 7.71 -17.22 -4.48
C LEU A 43 6.70 -16.51 -3.54
N CYS A 44 7.13 -15.44 -2.88
CA CYS A 44 6.30 -14.77 -1.89
C CYS A 44 5.41 -13.70 -2.55
N ILE A 45 4.11 -13.83 -2.47
CA ILE A 45 3.16 -12.82 -2.99
C ILE A 45 3.06 -11.54 -2.15
N GLY A 46 3.69 -11.47 -0.99
CA GLY A 46 3.74 -10.26 -0.15
C GLY A 46 2.45 -9.94 0.62
N CYS A 47 1.54 -10.89 0.80
CA CYS A 47 0.20 -10.66 1.39
C CYS A 47 0.19 -10.28 2.88
N GLY A 48 1.28 -10.46 3.62
CA GLY A 48 1.40 -10.08 5.04
C GLY A 48 0.79 -11.05 6.06
N LYS A 49 0.06 -12.11 5.66
CA LYS A 49 -0.59 -13.05 6.60
C LYS A 49 0.35 -13.68 7.62
N CYS A 50 1.58 -13.96 7.23
CA CYS A 50 2.60 -14.50 8.13
C CYS A 50 3.04 -13.48 9.21
N ILE A 51 2.97 -12.16 8.92
CA ILE A 51 3.25 -11.10 9.90
C ILE A 51 2.14 -11.07 10.96
N GLU A 52 0.87 -11.06 10.52
CA GLU A 52 -0.30 -11.04 11.40
C GLU A 52 -0.35 -12.26 12.34
N SER A 53 0.07 -13.43 11.84
CA SER A 53 0.02 -14.69 12.60
C SER A 53 1.19 -14.91 13.55
N CYS A 54 2.28 -14.13 13.42
CA CYS A 54 3.49 -14.36 14.18
C CYS A 54 3.42 -13.76 15.59
N VAL A 55 3.10 -14.59 16.58
CA VAL A 55 3.02 -14.17 18.00
C VAL A 55 4.38 -13.89 18.64
N HIS A 56 5.47 -14.30 17.99
CA HIS A 56 6.84 -14.09 18.47
C HIS A 56 7.44 -12.78 17.91
N GLY A 57 6.73 -12.05 17.05
CA GLY A 57 7.25 -10.83 16.41
C GLY A 57 8.45 -11.05 15.48
N ALA A 58 8.70 -12.32 15.10
CA ALA A 58 9.82 -12.68 14.22
C ALA A 58 9.57 -12.30 12.75
N ARG A 59 8.31 -12.14 12.33
CA ARG A 59 7.95 -11.71 10.97
C ARG A 59 7.67 -10.21 10.95
N ARG A 60 8.41 -9.50 10.08
CA ARG A 60 8.23 -8.04 9.93
C ARG A 60 8.06 -7.68 8.46
N GLY A 61 7.30 -6.63 8.21
CA GLY A 61 7.26 -5.99 6.90
C GLY A 61 8.51 -5.15 6.68
N ILE A 62 8.98 -5.14 5.45
CA ILE A 62 10.07 -4.26 5.00
C ILE A 62 9.42 -3.02 4.40
N ASP A 63 9.70 -1.86 4.96
CA ASP A 63 9.29 -0.57 4.42
C ASP A 63 10.44 0.45 4.48
N ASP A 64 10.19 1.67 4.01
CA ASP A 64 11.21 2.70 3.88
C ASP A 64 11.04 3.80 4.95
N PHE A 65 10.33 3.53 6.07
CA PHE A 65 10.01 4.55 7.07
C PHE A 65 11.26 5.16 7.71
N GLU A 66 12.24 4.34 8.10
CA GLU A 66 13.47 4.85 8.70
C GLU A 66 14.26 5.73 7.71
N LEU A 67 14.38 5.29 6.46
CA LEU A 67 15.05 6.05 5.39
C LEU A 67 14.31 7.37 5.11
N PHE A 68 12.98 7.34 5.09
CA PHE A 68 12.17 8.55 4.97
C PHE A 68 12.44 9.54 6.09
N MET A 69 12.44 9.09 7.36
CA MET A 69 12.67 9.96 8.51
C MET A 69 14.08 10.59 8.52
N GLN A 70 15.08 9.90 7.98
CA GLN A 70 16.44 10.44 7.82
C GLN A 70 16.51 11.55 6.76
N ASN A 71 15.73 11.42 5.69
CA ASN A 71 15.85 12.25 4.50
C ASN A 71 14.81 13.38 4.41
N VAL A 72 13.63 13.24 5.05
CA VAL A 72 12.47 14.14 4.86
C VAL A 72 12.77 15.63 5.10
N LYS A 73 13.75 15.95 5.95
CA LYS A 73 14.17 17.34 6.22
C LYS A 73 15.15 17.90 5.19
N ASN A 74 15.81 17.04 4.42
CA ASN A 74 16.88 17.40 3.49
C ASN A 74 16.46 17.23 2.03
N GLU A 75 15.32 16.62 1.76
CA GLU A 75 14.78 16.41 0.42
C GLU A 75 13.44 17.11 0.27
N ASN A 76 13.08 17.42 -0.97
CA ASN A 76 11.74 17.89 -1.30
C ASN A 76 10.80 16.68 -1.36
N VAL A 77 10.00 16.48 -0.33
CA VAL A 77 9.10 15.33 -0.19
C VAL A 77 7.65 15.77 -0.12
N LEU A 78 6.80 15.08 -0.88
CA LEU A 78 5.35 15.08 -0.69
C LEU A 78 4.88 13.71 -0.23
N ALA A 79 3.71 13.62 0.38
CA ALA A 79 3.09 12.37 0.77
C ALA A 79 1.78 12.11 0.02
N ILE A 80 1.50 10.83 -0.29
CA ILE A 80 0.17 10.36 -0.66
C ILE A 80 -0.33 9.39 0.41
N VAL A 81 -1.58 9.52 0.82
CA VAL A 81 -2.13 8.80 1.97
C VAL A 81 -3.33 7.96 1.55
N ALA A 82 -3.26 6.64 1.80
CA ALA A 82 -4.35 5.73 1.50
C ALA A 82 -5.57 5.97 2.40
N PRO A 83 -6.81 5.82 1.91
CA PRO A 83 -8.04 6.01 2.70
C PRO A 83 -8.11 5.16 3.97
N ALA A 84 -7.42 4.01 4.01
CA ALA A 84 -7.31 3.15 5.18
C ALA A 84 -6.71 3.84 6.42
N VAL A 85 -6.10 5.03 6.26
CA VAL A 85 -5.59 5.86 7.35
C VAL A 85 -6.68 6.19 8.38
N ALA A 86 -7.90 6.42 7.93
CA ALA A 86 -9.04 6.73 8.81
C ALA A 86 -9.32 5.61 9.83
N VAL A 87 -9.11 4.35 9.44
CA VAL A 87 -9.25 3.18 10.34
C VAL A 87 -8.00 3.02 11.20
N SER A 88 -6.81 3.09 10.59
CA SER A 88 -5.53 2.88 11.28
C SER A 88 -5.27 3.90 12.38
N PHE A 89 -5.67 5.15 12.17
CA PHE A 89 -5.49 6.26 13.11
C PHE A 89 -6.81 6.75 13.73
N ARG A 90 -7.87 5.95 13.67
CA ARG A 90 -9.17 6.18 14.35
C ARG A 90 -9.74 7.58 14.12
N GLY A 91 -9.78 8.01 12.86
CA GLY A 91 -10.33 9.31 12.46
C GLY A 91 -9.41 10.52 12.74
N LYS A 92 -8.11 10.27 13.01
CA LYS A 92 -7.09 11.32 13.18
C LYS A 92 -6.26 11.54 11.90
N ASP A 93 -6.84 11.26 10.77
CA ASP A 93 -6.23 11.45 9.44
C ASP A 93 -5.83 12.91 9.20
N LYS A 94 -6.66 13.86 9.65
CA LYS A 94 -6.37 15.30 9.51
C LYS A 94 -5.20 15.75 10.39
N GLN A 95 -5.12 15.26 11.60
CA GLN A 95 -3.99 15.54 12.50
C GLN A 95 -2.70 14.88 11.98
N LEU A 96 -2.80 13.71 11.36
CA LEU A 96 -1.66 13.08 10.69
C LEU A 96 -1.11 13.96 9.55
N ILE A 97 -1.96 14.63 8.78
CA ILE A 97 -1.53 15.58 7.75
C ILE A 97 -0.66 16.68 8.37
N SER A 98 -1.11 17.29 9.47
CA SER A 98 -0.37 18.34 10.16
C SER A 98 0.95 17.84 10.74
N TRP A 99 0.96 16.62 11.29
CA TRP A 99 2.21 16.01 11.75
C TRP A 99 3.18 15.80 10.58
N LEU A 100 2.74 15.26 9.44
CA LEU A 100 3.57 15.08 8.25
C LEU A 100 4.19 16.40 7.79
N LYS A 101 3.38 17.46 7.73
CA LYS A 101 3.86 18.80 7.36
C LYS A 101 4.87 19.34 8.39
N SER A 102 4.69 19.07 9.68
CA SER A 102 5.61 19.51 10.74
C SER A 102 7.00 18.86 10.68
N ILE A 103 7.12 17.67 10.09
CA ILE A 103 8.41 16.98 9.94
C ILE A 103 9.11 17.28 8.62
N GLY A 104 8.50 18.06 7.71
CA GLY A 104 9.12 18.51 6.45
C GLY A 104 8.43 18.02 5.18
N VAL A 105 7.28 17.33 5.25
CA VAL A 105 6.48 17.01 4.07
C VAL A 105 5.78 18.26 3.56
N GLU A 106 6.02 18.65 2.30
CA GLU A 106 5.51 19.93 1.76
C GLU A 106 4.03 19.86 1.37
N ALA A 107 3.57 18.72 0.85
CA ALA A 107 2.18 18.54 0.46
C ALA A 107 1.71 17.11 0.75
N VAL A 108 0.42 16.95 1.06
CA VAL A 108 -0.20 15.67 1.38
C VAL A 108 -1.44 15.47 0.53
N PHE A 109 -1.47 14.41 -0.27
CA PHE A 109 -2.55 14.10 -1.21
C PHE A 109 -3.38 12.90 -0.71
N ASP A 110 -4.71 13.03 -0.81
CA ASP A 110 -5.64 11.93 -0.55
C ASP A 110 -5.72 10.99 -1.76
N VAL A 111 -5.42 9.71 -1.54
CA VAL A 111 -5.52 8.67 -2.57
C VAL A 111 -6.97 8.32 -2.92
N SER A 112 -7.96 8.72 -2.11
CA SER A 112 -9.37 8.54 -2.45
C SER A 112 -9.74 9.21 -3.77
N PHE A 113 -9.14 10.35 -4.10
CA PHE A 113 -9.32 10.98 -5.41
C PHE A 113 -8.74 10.12 -6.55
N GLY A 114 -7.57 9.51 -6.34
CA GLY A 114 -7.02 8.52 -7.28
C GLY A 114 -7.92 7.30 -7.45
N ALA A 115 -8.66 6.90 -6.41
CA ALA A 115 -9.64 5.82 -6.49
C ALA A 115 -10.84 6.18 -7.39
N GLU A 116 -11.23 7.45 -7.49
CA GLU A 116 -12.23 7.89 -8.48
C GLU A 116 -11.73 7.76 -9.92
N LEU A 117 -10.47 8.13 -10.16
CA LEU A 117 -9.83 7.93 -11.45
C LEU A 117 -9.75 6.44 -11.81
N THR A 118 -9.38 5.59 -10.84
CA THR A 118 -9.40 4.13 -11.00
C THR A 118 -10.80 3.63 -11.33
N THR A 119 -11.84 4.07 -10.62
CA THR A 119 -13.24 3.69 -10.92
C THR A 119 -13.61 4.02 -12.35
N LYS A 120 -13.24 5.22 -12.81
CA LYS A 120 -13.49 5.64 -14.20
C LYS A 120 -12.85 4.68 -15.19
N THR A 121 -11.57 4.31 -14.98
CA THR A 121 -10.87 3.37 -15.89
C THR A 121 -11.50 1.97 -15.89
N TYR A 122 -11.95 1.47 -14.73
CA TYR A 122 -12.71 0.21 -14.65
C TYR A 122 -14.02 0.27 -15.44
N VAL A 123 -14.80 1.32 -15.24
CA VAL A 123 -16.08 1.52 -15.94
C VAL A 123 -15.88 1.61 -17.46
N GLU A 124 -14.87 2.35 -17.90
CA GLU A 124 -14.51 2.45 -19.32
C GLU A 124 -14.10 1.09 -19.90
N HIS A 125 -13.27 0.33 -19.19
CA HIS A 125 -12.85 -1.01 -19.58
C HIS A 125 -14.04 -1.96 -19.72
N ILE A 126 -14.93 -2.00 -18.71
CA ILE A 126 -16.10 -2.87 -18.71
C ILE A 126 -17.05 -2.51 -19.86
N LYS A 127 -17.37 -1.22 -20.03
CA LYS A 127 -18.29 -0.76 -21.09
C LYS A 127 -17.74 -1.03 -22.49
N LYS A 128 -16.43 -0.86 -22.67
CA LYS A 128 -15.79 -1.03 -23.98
C LYS A 128 -15.66 -2.50 -24.37
N ASN A 129 -15.28 -3.36 -23.44
CA ASN A 129 -14.85 -4.73 -23.73
C ASN A 129 -15.89 -5.78 -23.33
N ASN A 130 -16.91 -5.42 -22.54
CA ASN A 130 -17.93 -6.32 -22.00
C ASN A 130 -17.35 -7.66 -21.49
N PRO A 131 -16.34 -7.65 -20.62
CA PRO A 131 -15.66 -8.85 -20.20
C PRO A 131 -16.56 -9.74 -19.34
N ARG A 132 -16.42 -11.08 -19.48
CA ARG A 132 -17.13 -12.05 -18.66
C ARG A 132 -16.79 -11.95 -17.17
N LEU A 133 -15.56 -11.60 -16.88
CA LEU A 133 -15.00 -11.50 -15.52
C LEU A 133 -13.99 -10.37 -15.49
N VAL A 134 -13.95 -9.63 -14.37
CA VAL A 134 -12.91 -8.64 -14.09
C VAL A 134 -12.33 -8.91 -12.72
N ILE A 135 -11.03 -9.15 -12.65
CA ILE A 135 -10.29 -9.24 -11.39
C ILE A 135 -9.68 -7.87 -11.12
N ALA A 136 -10.06 -7.27 -9.98
CA ALA A 136 -9.51 -5.99 -9.56
C ALA A 136 -8.05 -6.15 -9.10
N GLN A 137 -7.17 -5.30 -9.63
CA GLN A 137 -5.72 -5.43 -9.47
C GLN A 137 -5.04 -4.35 -8.56
N PRO A 138 -5.73 -3.54 -7.73
CA PRO A 138 -5.03 -2.56 -6.89
C PRO A 138 -4.24 -3.22 -5.74
N CYS A 139 -4.28 -4.53 -5.61
CA CYS A 139 -3.54 -5.32 -4.64
C CYS A 139 -2.35 -6.04 -5.31
N PRO A 140 -1.08 -5.60 -5.11
CA PRO A 140 0.08 -6.27 -5.72
C PRO A 140 0.22 -7.74 -5.34
N ALA A 141 -0.32 -8.16 -4.19
CA ALA A 141 -0.31 -9.57 -3.81
C ALA A 141 -1.23 -10.43 -4.69
N ILE A 142 -2.35 -9.89 -5.19
CA ILE A 142 -3.22 -10.58 -6.15
C ILE A 142 -2.55 -10.66 -7.51
N VAL A 143 -1.91 -9.58 -7.96
CA VAL A 143 -1.14 -9.58 -9.22
C VAL A 143 -0.05 -10.65 -9.16
N SER A 144 0.81 -10.61 -8.12
CA SER A 144 1.85 -11.63 -7.94
C SER A 144 1.30 -13.05 -7.79
N TYR A 145 0.10 -13.23 -7.23
CA TYR A 145 -0.55 -14.53 -7.15
C TYR A 145 -0.94 -15.04 -8.55
N CYS A 146 -1.54 -14.20 -9.37
CA CYS A 146 -1.89 -14.57 -10.74
C CYS A 146 -0.62 -14.89 -11.55
N GLU A 147 0.40 -14.04 -11.49
CA GLU A 147 1.65 -14.23 -12.24
C GLU A 147 2.39 -15.52 -11.88
N LEU A 148 2.45 -15.88 -10.60
CA LEU A 148 3.26 -17.00 -10.12
C LEU A 148 2.50 -18.32 -10.03
N TYR A 149 1.20 -18.29 -9.75
CA TYR A 149 0.45 -19.47 -9.36
C TYR A 149 -0.80 -19.74 -10.19
N GLN A 150 -1.34 -18.73 -10.89
CA GLN A 150 -2.56 -18.85 -11.68
C GLN A 150 -2.44 -17.98 -12.94
N PRO A 151 -1.49 -18.29 -13.85
CA PRO A 151 -1.26 -17.45 -15.05
C PRO A 151 -2.49 -17.35 -15.97
N GLU A 152 -3.37 -18.32 -15.94
CA GLU A 152 -4.63 -18.31 -16.67
C GLU A 152 -5.60 -17.23 -16.20
N LEU A 153 -5.39 -16.64 -15.01
CA LEU A 153 -6.19 -15.52 -14.51
C LEU A 153 -5.68 -14.15 -14.97
N LEU A 154 -4.50 -14.07 -15.59
CA LEU A 154 -3.91 -12.81 -16.05
C LEU A 154 -4.80 -12.08 -17.05
N GLU A 155 -5.50 -12.82 -17.92
CA GLU A 155 -6.41 -12.24 -18.90
C GLU A 155 -7.61 -11.52 -18.29
N TYR A 156 -7.96 -11.83 -17.03
CA TYR A 156 -9.07 -11.22 -16.30
C TYR A 156 -8.63 -10.07 -15.39
N LEU A 157 -7.33 -9.86 -15.21
CA LEU A 157 -6.84 -8.70 -14.45
C LEU A 157 -7.19 -7.42 -15.22
N ALA A 158 -7.85 -6.49 -14.53
CA ALA A 158 -8.19 -5.21 -15.15
C ALA A 158 -6.92 -4.46 -15.59
N PRO A 159 -6.82 -4.00 -16.85
CA PRO A 159 -5.66 -3.23 -17.33
C PRO A 159 -5.75 -1.76 -16.87
N CYS A 160 -5.85 -1.56 -15.56
CA CYS A 160 -6.09 -0.27 -14.93
C CYS A 160 -5.00 0.02 -13.90
N ASP A 161 -4.61 1.27 -13.76
CA ASP A 161 -3.73 1.70 -12.67
C ASP A 161 -4.43 1.59 -11.30
N SER A 162 -3.66 1.34 -10.25
CA SER A 162 -4.20 1.41 -8.88
C SER A 162 -4.52 2.86 -8.48
N PRO A 163 -5.33 3.09 -7.44
CA PRO A 163 -5.56 4.44 -6.88
C PRO A 163 -4.28 5.21 -6.58
N MET A 164 -3.25 4.53 -6.08
CA MET A 164 -1.96 5.16 -5.78
C MET A 164 -1.20 5.52 -7.05
N ALA A 165 -1.14 4.62 -8.04
CA ALA A 165 -0.53 4.91 -9.33
C ALA A 165 -1.22 6.08 -10.03
N HIS A 166 -2.55 6.13 -10.04
CA HIS A 166 -3.32 7.26 -10.56
C HIS A 166 -2.99 8.57 -9.82
N THR A 167 -2.91 8.54 -8.48
CA THR A 167 -2.57 9.72 -7.69
C THR A 167 -1.16 10.22 -8.04
N MET A 168 -0.17 9.34 -8.10
CA MET A 168 1.20 9.72 -8.44
C MET A 168 1.30 10.28 -9.86
N LYS A 169 0.68 9.62 -10.85
CA LYS A 169 0.63 10.10 -12.24
C LYS A 169 -0.09 11.45 -12.34
N MET A 170 -1.19 11.64 -11.60
CA MET A 170 -1.92 12.91 -11.51
C MET A 170 -1.03 14.01 -10.96
N ILE A 171 -0.30 13.77 -9.87
CA ILE A 171 0.60 14.77 -9.29
C ILE A 171 1.67 15.17 -10.30
N LYS A 172 2.36 14.22 -10.93
CA LYS A 172 3.40 14.49 -11.92
C LYS A 172 2.87 15.24 -13.15
N LYS A 173 1.61 15.03 -13.53
CA LYS A 173 1.02 15.65 -14.73
C LYS A 173 0.40 17.02 -14.47
N PHE A 174 -0.26 17.20 -13.34
CA PHE A 174 -1.10 18.38 -13.10
C PHE A 174 -0.58 19.32 -12.01
N TYR A 175 0.49 18.96 -11.32
CA TYR A 175 1.13 19.77 -10.29
C TYR A 175 2.60 20.02 -10.61
N PRO A 176 2.94 20.88 -11.61
CA PRO A 176 4.31 21.10 -12.08
C PRO A 176 5.31 21.45 -10.98
N LYS A 177 4.82 22.16 -9.93
CA LYS A 177 5.60 22.48 -8.72
C LYS A 177 6.26 21.24 -8.12
N TYR A 178 5.62 20.07 -8.21
CA TYR A 178 6.05 18.83 -7.56
C TYR A 178 6.70 17.81 -8.51
N GLU A 179 7.06 18.23 -9.72
CA GLU A 179 7.66 17.33 -10.73
C GLU A 179 8.88 16.58 -10.21
N ASN A 180 9.78 17.28 -9.50
CA ASN A 180 11.03 16.73 -8.98
C ASN A 180 10.96 16.31 -7.50
N TYR A 181 9.77 16.30 -6.91
CA TYR A 181 9.61 15.89 -5.51
C TYR A 181 9.63 14.38 -5.39
N LYS A 182 10.22 13.90 -4.28
CA LYS A 182 10.08 12.52 -3.82
C LYS A 182 8.67 12.27 -3.32
N ILE A 183 8.15 11.08 -3.56
CA ILE A 183 6.80 10.69 -3.15
C ILE A 183 6.88 9.65 -2.04
N ALA A 184 6.44 10.03 -0.84
CA ALA A 184 6.24 9.12 0.28
C ALA A 184 4.81 8.56 0.25
N VAL A 185 4.68 7.24 0.23
CA VAL A 185 3.38 6.56 0.14
C VAL A 185 3.03 5.93 1.47
N ILE A 186 1.99 6.45 2.13
CA ILE A 186 1.50 5.97 3.41
C ILE A 186 0.34 5.01 3.20
N SER A 187 0.57 3.72 3.47
CA SER A 187 -0.41 2.67 3.19
C SER A 187 -0.32 1.50 4.18
N PRO A 188 -1.34 0.64 4.27
CA PRO A 188 -1.27 -0.57 5.08
C PRO A 188 -0.49 -1.72 4.42
N CYS A 189 0.05 -1.55 3.19
CA CYS A 189 0.51 -2.66 2.36
C CYS A 189 2.00 -2.58 2.03
N TYR A 190 2.78 -3.55 2.53
CA TYR A 190 4.22 -3.66 2.21
C TYR A 190 4.48 -4.04 0.73
N ALA A 191 3.60 -4.83 0.12
CA ALA A 191 3.75 -5.27 -1.27
C ALA A 191 3.61 -4.13 -2.30
N LYS A 192 3.09 -2.96 -1.91
CA LYS A 192 3.00 -1.78 -2.76
C LYS A 192 4.36 -1.31 -3.28
N LYS A 193 5.44 -1.59 -2.56
CA LYS A 193 6.80 -1.30 -3.04
C LYS A 193 7.08 -1.90 -4.42
N ARG A 194 6.59 -3.10 -4.72
CA ARG A 194 6.75 -3.76 -6.02
C ARG A 194 6.08 -2.99 -7.16
N GLU A 195 4.86 -2.49 -6.92
CA GLU A 195 4.14 -1.66 -7.89
C GLU A 195 4.90 -0.35 -8.16
N TYR A 196 5.46 0.28 -7.12
CA TYR A 196 6.19 1.54 -7.28
C TYR A 196 7.47 1.36 -8.09
N GLU A 197 8.18 0.27 -7.89
CA GLU A 197 9.37 -0.08 -8.66
C GLU A 197 9.03 -0.36 -10.13
N GLU A 198 7.91 -1.03 -10.39
CA GLU A 198 7.44 -1.32 -11.74
C GLU A 198 7.09 -0.04 -12.51
N ILE A 199 6.29 0.83 -11.90
CA ILE A 199 5.86 2.08 -12.53
C ILE A 199 6.91 3.20 -12.44
N LYS A 200 8.01 2.98 -11.70
CA LYS A 200 9.09 3.95 -11.43
C LYS A 200 8.59 5.26 -10.83
N LEU A 201 7.57 5.18 -10.00
CA LEU A 201 7.01 6.28 -9.21
C LEU A 201 6.85 5.80 -7.76
N GLY A 202 7.01 6.73 -6.81
CA GLY A 202 6.98 6.42 -5.38
C GLY A 202 8.38 6.05 -4.86
N ASP A 203 8.90 6.89 -3.97
CA ASP A 203 10.27 6.80 -3.47
C ASP A 203 10.34 6.12 -2.10
N TYR A 204 9.32 6.29 -1.27
CA TYR A 204 9.24 5.71 0.07
C TYR A 204 7.91 4.97 0.26
N ASN A 205 7.96 3.68 0.53
CA ASN A 205 6.79 2.91 0.95
C ASN A 205 6.73 2.86 2.48
N ILE A 206 5.79 3.56 3.08
CA ILE A 206 5.65 3.71 4.54
C ILE A 206 4.43 2.94 5.01
N SER A 207 4.63 1.94 5.86
CA SER A 207 3.51 1.20 6.43
C SER A 207 2.85 1.99 7.56
N MET A 208 1.52 1.99 7.59
CA MET A 208 0.76 2.58 8.70
C MET A 208 1.07 1.92 10.03
N LYS A 209 1.47 0.64 10.02
CA LYS A 209 1.88 -0.09 11.22
C LYS A 209 3.16 0.47 11.80
N ASN A 210 4.23 0.62 11.00
CA ASN A 210 5.51 1.14 11.48
C ASN A 210 5.37 2.61 11.92
N LEU A 211 4.53 3.37 11.22
CA LEU A 211 4.21 4.75 11.62
C LEU A 211 3.50 4.80 12.97
N ALA A 212 2.54 3.93 13.23
CA ALA A 212 1.85 3.86 14.52
C ALA A 212 2.77 3.37 15.66
N GLU A 213 3.67 2.42 15.37
CA GLU A 213 4.70 1.97 16.31
C GLU A 213 5.66 3.12 16.67
N TYR A 214 6.08 3.91 15.69
CA TYR A 214 6.91 5.10 15.91
C TYR A 214 6.20 6.13 16.80
N PHE A 215 4.93 6.42 16.57
CA PHE A 215 4.16 7.33 17.42
C PHE A 215 4.08 6.83 18.86
N SER A 216 3.86 5.54 19.06
CA SER A 216 3.83 4.93 20.38
C SER A 216 5.19 5.01 21.07
N LEU A 217 6.28 4.73 20.34
CA LEU A 217 7.64 4.73 20.89
C LEU A 217 8.12 6.13 21.33
N HIS A 218 7.71 7.16 20.59
CA HIS A 218 8.12 8.54 20.82
C HIS A 218 7.07 9.39 21.56
N ASP A 219 6.01 8.76 22.10
CA ASP A 219 4.86 9.43 22.77
C ASP A 219 4.24 10.56 21.92
N ILE A 220 4.20 10.37 20.59
CA ILE A 220 3.59 11.33 19.68
C ILE A 220 2.08 11.17 19.72
N LYS A 221 1.39 12.20 20.21
CA LYS A 221 -0.08 12.24 20.32
C LYS A 221 -0.65 13.09 19.20
N LEU A 222 -1.29 12.45 18.24
CA LEU A 222 -1.91 13.15 17.10
C LEU A 222 -2.94 14.20 17.56
N ASP A 223 -3.60 14.01 18.69
CA ASP A 223 -4.56 14.97 19.26
C ASP A 223 -3.95 16.35 19.58
N THR A 224 -2.64 16.46 19.67
CA THR A 224 -1.96 17.74 19.89
C THR A 224 -1.75 18.54 18.61
N PHE A 225 -2.03 17.95 17.44
CA PHE A 225 -1.92 18.63 16.16
C PHE A 225 -3.29 19.14 15.70
N GLU A 226 -3.29 20.31 15.09
CA GLU A 226 -4.48 20.86 14.45
C GLU A 226 -4.91 20.02 13.23
N ASN A 227 -6.15 20.22 12.77
CA ASN A 227 -6.62 19.55 11.58
C ASN A 227 -5.94 20.14 10.34
N GLY A 228 -5.16 19.33 9.65
CA GLY A 228 -4.60 19.65 8.35
C GLY A 228 -5.61 19.41 7.21
N THR A 229 -5.27 19.89 6.03
CA THR A 229 -6.04 19.69 4.81
C THR A 229 -5.19 19.01 3.75
N TYR A 230 -5.82 18.15 2.96
CA TYR A 230 -5.19 17.58 1.77
C TYR A 230 -4.98 18.67 0.70
N ASP A 231 -3.92 18.49 -0.09
CA ASP A 231 -3.52 19.42 -1.15
C ASP A 231 -4.15 19.09 -2.53
N ASN A 232 -5.11 18.18 -2.57
CA ASN A 232 -5.93 17.84 -3.73
C ASN A 232 -7.43 17.99 -3.42
N PRO A 233 -8.30 18.06 -4.45
CA PRO A 233 -9.75 18.05 -4.25
C PRO A 233 -10.21 16.81 -3.48
N PRO A 234 -11.26 16.92 -2.65
CA PRO A 234 -11.83 15.77 -1.95
C PRO A 234 -12.45 14.76 -2.92
N ALA A 235 -12.40 13.49 -2.57
CA ALA A 235 -13.13 12.46 -3.26
C ALA A 235 -14.61 12.49 -2.85
N GLU A 236 -15.51 12.25 -3.82
CA GLU A 236 -16.94 12.23 -3.56
C GLU A 236 -17.52 10.82 -3.47
N ARG A 237 -17.01 9.88 -4.27
CA ARG A 237 -17.65 8.58 -4.52
C ARG A 237 -16.80 7.37 -4.18
N ALA A 238 -15.48 7.48 -4.24
CA ALA A 238 -14.56 6.37 -4.05
C ALA A 238 -14.03 6.22 -2.63
N VAL A 239 -14.61 6.90 -1.64
CA VAL A 239 -14.24 6.79 -0.23
C VAL A 239 -14.41 5.37 0.33
N MET A 240 -15.25 4.56 -0.30
CA MET A 240 -15.51 3.16 0.08
C MET A 240 -14.39 2.18 -0.27
N TYR A 241 -13.37 2.58 -1.05
CA TYR A 241 -12.30 1.68 -1.48
C TYR A 241 -11.50 1.05 -0.33
N SER A 242 -11.51 1.66 0.85
CA SER A 242 -10.88 1.10 2.05
C SER A 242 -11.69 0.01 2.75
N THR A 243 -12.93 -0.24 2.30
CA THR A 243 -13.81 -1.26 2.88
C THR A 243 -13.87 -2.52 2.00
N PRO A 244 -14.08 -3.72 2.60
CA PRO A 244 -14.28 -4.93 1.81
C PRO A 244 -15.44 -4.79 0.81
N GLY A 245 -15.17 -5.11 -0.46
CA GLY A 245 -16.15 -4.96 -1.55
C GLY A 245 -16.37 -3.52 -2.05
N GLY A 246 -15.77 -2.52 -1.43
CA GLY A 246 -16.01 -1.11 -1.75
C GLY A 246 -15.66 -0.71 -3.18
N LEU A 247 -14.60 -1.30 -3.77
CA LEU A 247 -14.27 -1.10 -5.18
C LEU A 247 -15.40 -1.60 -6.08
N MET A 248 -15.86 -2.84 -5.88
CA MET A 248 -16.96 -3.45 -6.65
C MET A 248 -18.22 -2.60 -6.52
N GLN A 249 -18.66 -2.31 -5.30
CA GLN A 249 -19.83 -1.47 -5.04
C GLN A 249 -19.75 -0.09 -5.70
N THR A 250 -18.56 0.50 -5.75
CA THR A 250 -18.37 1.80 -6.42
C THR A 250 -18.48 1.66 -7.93
N ALA A 251 -17.89 0.61 -8.53
CA ALA A 251 -17.97 0.37 -9.97
C ALA A 251 -19.39 0.01 -10.43
N GLU A 252 -20.12 -0.82 -9.67
CA GLU A 252 -21.51 -1.25 -9.97
C GLU A 252 -22.50 -0.09 -10.04
N ARG A 253 -22.23 1.03 -9.36
CA ARG A 253 -23.05 2.25 -9.49
C ARG A 253 -23.08 2.83 -10.91
N PHE A 254 -22.09 2.51 -11.73
CA PHE A 254 -21.91 3.04 -13.08
C PHE A 254 -22.07 1.99 -14.18
N VAL A 255 -22.06 0.73 -13.80
CA VAL A 255 -22.20 -0.43 -14.70
C VAL A 255 -23.12 -1.42 -13.98
N PRO A 256 -24.44 -1.26 -14.12
CA PRO A 256 -25.42 -2.16 -13.50
C PRO A 256 -25.41 -3.56 -14.14
#